data_7a93200a4c83bd487d6adf49f81ed219
#
_entry.id   7a93200a4c83bd487d6adf49f81ed219
#
_cell.length_a   1.000
_cell.length_b   1.000
_cell.length_c   1.000
_cell.angle_alpha   90.00
_cell.angle_beta   90.00
_cell.angle_gamma   90.00
#
_symmetry.space_group_name_H-M   'P 1'
#
loop_
_entity.id
_entity.type
_entity.pdbx_description
1 polymer ?
#
loop_
_entity_poly.entity_id
_entity_poly.type
_entity_poly.pdbx_seq_one_letter_code
_entity_poly.pdbx_strand_id
1 'polypeptide(L)'
;MAGRLQGKTALVTAAGQGMGRAAAVAFAREGARVIATDLKPDLLGGLPAGVTNSALDVLDDGAVQAFVERTGAVDILFNCAGYVHQGTILDCTIKDWDFSFDLNVRSMFVMTKAMLPKMIAAGGGVILNMASVLGAHKAAPNRLAYAASKAAVAGFTRALAIDHVKQNIRVNCVCPGTVDTPSLGDRIKAFADPVQARKDFIARQPMGRLATAEEIAESFVYLVSDESSFMTGQAIFVDGGMSL
;
A
#
# COMPACT_ATOMS: atom_id res chain seq x y z
N MET A 1 -23.21 -15.18 6.01
CA MET A 1 -22.31 -14.82 7.14
C MET A 1 -21.98 -13.34 6.98
N ALA A 2 -21.83 -12.57 8.07
CA ALA A 2 -21.33 -11.20 7.99
C ALA A 2 -19.90 -11.21 7.43
N GLY A 3 -19.54 -10.19 6.64
CA GLY A 3 -18.17 -10.07 6.12
C GLY A 3 -17.15 -9.80 7.24
N ARG A 4 -15.89 -10.13 6.99
CA ARG A 4 -14.77 -10.00 7.96
C ARG A 4 -14.52 -8.55 8.40
N LEU A 5 -15.02 -7.55 7.66
CA LEU A 5 -14.85 -6.12 7.93
C LEU A 5 -16.21 -5.42 8.16
N GLN A 6 -17.25 -6.20 8.52
CA GLN A 6 -18.59 -5.67 8.73
C GLN A 6 -18.59 -4.53 9.76
N GLY A 7 -19.16 -3.38 9.38
CA GLY A 7 -19.27 -2.19 10.23
C GLY A 7 -17.99 -1.36 10.38
N LYS A 8 -16.86 -1.79 9.81
CA LYS A 8 -15.60 -1.03 9.79
C LYS A 8 -15.61 0.07 8.71
N THR A 9 -14.92 1.16 8.96
CA THR A 9 -14.62 2.20 7.97
C THR A 9 -13.15 2.11 7.56
N ALA A 10 -12.89 2.02 6.25
CA ALA A 10 -11.53 1.91 5.72
C ALA A 10 -11.20 3.08 4.79
N LEU A 11 -10.05 3.71 4.97
CA LEU A 11 -9.45 4.66 4.05
C LEU A 11 -8.34 3.97 3.26
N VAL A 12 -8.42 4.04 1.93
CA VAL A 12 -7.43 3.46 1.00
C VAL A 12 -6.87 4.56 0.10
N THR A 13 -5.56 4.79 0.13
CA THR A 13 -4.88 5.73 -0.77
C THR A 13 -4.46 5.06 -2.07
N ALA A 14 -4.38 5.81 -3.18
CA ALA A 14 -4.10 5.31 -4.53
C ALA A 14 -5.02 4.14 -4.94
N ALA A 15 -6.32 4.32 -4.70
CA ALA A 15 -7.34 3.29 -4.91
C ALA A 15 -7.90 3.26 -6.36
N GLY A 16 -7.37 4.07 -7.26
CA GLY A 16 -7.86 4.16 -8.63
C GLY A 16 -7.51 2.94 -9.50
N GLN A 17 -6.40 2.24 -9.18
CA GLN A 17 -5.93 1.10 -9.97
C GLN A 17 -5.11 0.10 -9.16
N GLY A 18 -4.80 -1.05 -9.76
CA GLY A 18 -3.90 -2.06 -9.18
C GLY A 18 -4.31 -2.52 -7.79
N MET A 19 -3.33 -2.67 -6.89
CA MET A 19 -3.54 -3.21 -5.55
C MET A 19 -4.42 -2.32 -4.66
N GLY A 20 -4.35 -0.99 -4.81
CA GLY A 20 -5.23 -0.08 -4.07
C GLY A 20 -6.70 -0.25 -4.46
N ARG A 21 -6.98 -0.40 -5.78
CA ARG A 21 -8.33 -0.68 -6.26
C ARG A 21 -8.83 -2.05 -5.79
N ALA A 22 -7.98 -3.07 -5.91
CA ALA A 22 -8.32 -4.43 -5.44
C ALA A 22 -8.61 -4.44 -3.93
N ALA A 23 -7.83 -3.69 -3.13
CA ALA A 23 -8.09 -3.52 -1.70
C ALA A 23 -9.45 -2.87 -1.44
N ALA A 24 -9.76 -1.76 -2.11
CA ALA A 24 -11.05 -1.07 -1.94
C ALA A 24 -12.24 -1.98 -2.26
N VAL A 25 -12.13 -2.76 -3.35
CA VAL A 25 -13.15 -3.74 -3.75
C VAL A 25 -13.27 -4.87 -2.72
N ALA A 26 -12.15 -5.44 -2.28
CA ALA A 26 -12.14 -6.54 -1.31
C ALA A 26 -12.68 -6.09 0.06
N PHE A 27 -12.30 -4.91 0.54
CA PHE A 27 -12.80 -4.38 1.81
C PHE A 27 -14.31 -4.13 1.76
N ALA A 28 -14.81 -3.56 0.65
CA ALA A 28 -16.26 -3.37 0.46
C ALA A 28 -17.01 -4.72 0.40
N ARG A 29 -16.48 -5.73 -0.32
CA ARG A 29 -17.02 -7.08 -0.36
C ARG A 29 -17.14 -7.71 1.03
N GLU A 30 -16.20 -7.41 1.91
CA GLU A 30 -16.17 -7.90 3.31
C GLU A 30 -16.99 -7.02 4.27
N GLY A 31 -17.78 -6.07 3.76
CA GLY A 31 -18.74 -5.29 4.53
C GLY A 31 -18.19 -3.99 5.13
N ALA A 32 -17.01 -3.55 4.76
CA ALA A 32 -16.49 -2.24 5.17
C ALA A 32 -17.16 -1.10 4.36
N ARG A 33 -17.35 0.03 5.02
CA ARG A 33 -17.52 1.32 4.34
C ARG A 33 -16.15 1.81 3.91
N VAL A 34 -15.90 1.91 2.61
CA VAL A 34 -14.59 2.27 2.07
C VAL A 34 -14.59 3.71 1.58
N ILE A 35 -13.54 4.44 1.93
CA ILE A 35 -13.20 5.75 1.39
C ILE A 35 -11.98 5.55 0.48
N ALA A 36 -12.20 5.58 -0.83
CA ALA A 36 -11.19 5.39 -1.85
C ALA A 36 -10.65 6.74 -2.31
N THR A 37 -9.34 6.94 -2.24
CA THR A 37 -8.71 8.18 -2.72
C THR A 37 -7.69 7.92 -3.81
N ASP A 38 -7.58 8.83 -4.75
CA ASP A 38 -6.54 8.83 -5.79
C ASP A 38 -6.25 10.27 -6.22
N LEU A 39 -5.04 10.51 -6.73
CA LEU A 39 -4.67 11.76 -7.38
C LEU A 39 -5.55 12.02 -8.62
N LYS A 40 -5.93 10.93 -9.33
CA LYS A 40 -6.74 10.94 -10.55
C LYS A 40 -8.16 10.46 -10.26
N PRO A 41 -9.11 11.35 -9.96
CA PRO A 41 -10.45 10.95 -9.56
C PRO A 41 -11.19 10.13 -10.63
N ASP A 42 -10.88 10.31 -11.90
CA ASP A 42 -11.47 9.54 -13.01
C ASP A 42 -11.20 8.04 -12.89
N LEU A 43 -10.07 7.65 -12.29
CA LEU A 43 -9.73 6.25 -12.04
C LEU A 43 -10.58 5.60 -10.93
N LEU A 44 -11.28 6.37 -10.13
CA LEU A 44 -12.14 5.88 -9.05
C LEU A 44 -13.54 5.47 -9.56
N GLY A 45 -13.83 5.66 -10.84
CA GLY A 45 -15.10 5.24 -11.43
C GLY A 45 -15.29 3.72 -11.39
N GLY A 46 -16.57 3.27 -11.28
CA GLY A 46 -16.93 1.84 -11.30
C GLY A 46 -16.50 1.03 -10.08
N LEU A 47 -16.21 1.66 -8.95
CA LEU A 47 -16.06 0.99 -7.68
C LEU A 47 -17.44 0.54 -7.14
N PRO A 48 -17.51 -0.56 -6.36
CA PRO A 48 -18.79 -1.12 -5.92
C PRO A 48 -19.55 -0.21 -4.94
N ALA A 49 -20.81 -0.53 -4.71
CA ALA A 49 -21.61 0.10 -3.66
C ALA A 49 -20.90 -0.05 -2.30
N GLY A 50 -21.00 1.00 -1.45
CA GLY A 50 -20.28 1.07 -0.17
C GLY A 50 -18.91 1.73 -0.26
N VAL A 51 -18.44 2.06 -1.48
CA VAL A 51 -17.21 2.84 -1.69
C VAL A 51 -17.56 4.28 -2.02
N THR A 52 -17.01 5.22 -1.25
CA THR A 52 -17.05 6.66 -1.56
C THR A 52 -15.73 7.10 -2.14
N ASN A 53 -15.76 7.94 -3.17
CA ASN A 53 -14.60 8.39 -3.93
C ASN A 53 -14.19 9.80 -3.55
N SER A 54 -12.89 10.09 -3.44
CA SER A 54 -12.38 11.45 -3.24
C SER A 54 -11.05 11.64 -3.96
N ALA A 55 -10.89 12.76 -4.65
CA ALA A 55 -9.58 13.18 -5.12
C ALA A 55 -8.71 13.56 -3.92
N LEU A 56 -7.45 13.08 -3.92
CA LEU A 56 -6.46 13.44 -2.91
C LEU A 56 -5.04 13.29 -3.47
N ASP A 57 -4.29 14.38 -3.44
CA ASP A 57 -2.84 14.32 -3.58
C ASP A 57 -2.22 14.06 -2.20
N VAL A 58 -1.64 12.89 -2.03
CA VAL A 58 -0.97 12.51 -0.77
C VAL A 58 0.37 13.24 -0.54
N LEU A 59 0.85 14.00 -1.52
CA LEU A 59 2.03 14.85 -1.40
C LEU A 59 1.69 16.28 -0.96
N ASP A 60 0.42 16.67 -0.97
CA ASP A 60 -0.06 17.96 -0.46
C ASP A 60 -0.48 17.81 1.01
N ASP A 61 0.39 18.27 1.93
CA ASP A 61 0.16 18.17 3.38
C ASP A 61 -1.12 18.90 3.81
N GLY A 62 -1.42 20.05 3.20
CA GLY A 62 -2.61 20.83 3.50
C GLY A 62 -3.88 20.11 3.04
N ALA A 63 -3.86 19.52 1.84
CA ALA A 63 -4.96 18.72 1.33
C ALA A 63 -5.20 17.48 2.19
N VAL A 64 -4.14 16.78 2.62
CA VAL A 64 -4.24 15.63 3.52
C VAL A 64 -4.87 16.03 4.85
N GLN A 65 -4.39 17.11 5.48
CA GLN A 65 -4.94 17.58 6.76
C GLN A 65 -6.43 17.93 6.62
N ALA A 66 -6.80 18.73 5.62
CA ALA A 66 -8.18 19.12 5.37
C ALA A 66 -9.09 17.92 5.04
N PHE A 67 -8.56 16.93 4.31
CA PHE A 67 -9.26 15.69 4.00
C PHE A 67 -9.55 14.88 5.27
N VAL A 68 -8.55 14.67 6.13
CA VAL A 68 -8.68 13.92 7.37
C VAL A 68 -9.63 14.62 8.35
N GLU A 69 -9.63 15.97 8.41
CA GLU A 69 -10.59 16.71 9.24
C GLU A 69 -12.04 16.45 8.81
N ARG A 70 -12.32 16.45 7.50
CA ARG A 70 -13.67 16.17 6.99
C ARG A 70 -14.08 14.71 7.13
N THR A 71 -13.12 13.79 6.99
CA THR A 71 -13.36 12.35 7.03
C THR A 71 -13.69 11.85 8.44
N GLY A 72 -13.06 12.42 9.46
CA GLY A 72 -13.14 11.91 10.82
C GLY A 72 -12.29 10.66 11.04
N ALA A 73 -12.60 9.90 12.08
CA ALA A 73 -11.90 8.66 12.40
C ALA A 73 -12.25 7.53 11.43
N VAL A 74 -11.27 6.65 11.17
CA VAL A 74 -11.44 5.40 10.45
C VAL A 74 -10.92 4.24 11.29
N ASP A 75 -11.46 3.04 11.09
CA ASP A 75 -10.98 1.81 11.73
C ASP A 75 -9.73 1.27 11.04
N ILE A 76 -9.62 1.51 9.72
CA ILE A 76 -8.56 0.97 8.87
C ILE A 76 -7.98 2.11 8.02
N LEU A 77 -6.66 2.30 8.11
CA LEU A 77 -5.90 3.14 7.20
C LEU A 77 -4.99 2.27 6.34
N PHE A 78 -5.20 2.24 5.03
CA PHE A 78 -4.30 1.57 4.09
C PHE A 78 -3.51 2.59 3.26
N ASN A 79 -2.24 2.75 3.59
CA ASN A 79 -1.28 3.55 2.85
C ASN A 79 -0.74 2.75 1.66
N CYS A 80 -1.39 2.88 0.50
CA CYS A 80 -1.07 2.13 -0.72
C CYS A 80 -0.33 2.95 -1.78
N ALA A 81 -0.34 4.29 -1.69
CA ALA A 81 0.35 5.15 -2.65
C ALA A 81 1.84 4.80 -2.76
N GLY A 82 2.36 4.80 -3.98
CA GLY A 82 3.77 4.50 -4.19
C GLY A 82 4.20 4.52 -5.66
N TYR A 83 5.52 4.60 -5.85
CA TYR A 83 6.19 4.70 -7.14
C TYR A 83 7.40 3.78 -7.19
N VAL A 84 7.67 3.22 -8.37
CA VAL A 84 8.82 2.33 -8.62
C VAL A 84 9.82 3.03 -9.52
N HIS A 85 10.86 3.61 -8.93
CA HIS A 85 11.99 4.15 -9.69
C HIS A 85 12.84 3.01 -10.27
N GLN A 86 13.35 3.21 -11.49
CA GLN A 86 14.34 2.33 -12.15
C GLN A 86 15.64 3.09 -12.37
N GLY A 87 16.73 2.56 -11.82
CA GLY A 87 18.05 3.13 -11.97
C GLY A 87 19.04 2.60 -10.93
N THR A 88 20.32 2.65 -11.29
CA THR A 88 21.46 2.44 -10.37
C THR A 88 21.71 3.73 -9.58
N ILE A 89 22.73 3.74 -8.73
CA ILE A 89 23.17 4.98 -8.03
C ILE A 89 23.65 6.06 -9.00
N LEU A 90 24.21 5.64 -10.15
CA LEU A 90 24.74 6.57 -11.15
C LEU A 90 23.65 7.19 -12.03
N ASP A 91 22.52 6.50 -12.19
CA ASP A 91 21.38 6.93 -13.01
C ASP A 91 20.33 7.70 -12.21
N CYS A 92 20.29 7.48 -10.88
CA CYS A 92 19.30 8.07 -9.99
C CYS A 92 19.66 9.53 -9.69
N THR A 93 18.88 10.47 -10.19
CA THR A 93 19.06 11.88 -9.84
C THR A 93 18.60 12.16 -8.41
N ILE A 94 19.03 13.28 -7.82
CA ILE A 94 18.50 13.72 -6.51
C ILE A 94 16.98 13.89 -6.57
N LYS A 95 16.45 14.43 -7.67
CA LYS A 95 15.00 14.57 -7.87
C LYS A 95 14.27 13.24 -7.86
N ASP A 96 14.82 12.20 -8.50
CA ASP A 96 14.22 10.86 -8.51
C ASP A 96 14.26 10.21 -7.13
N TRP A 97 15.35 10.41 -6.40
CA TRP A 97 15.51 9.99 -5.01
C TRP A 97 14.47 10.66 -4.12
N ASP A 98 14.41 12.00 -4.15
CA ASP A 98 13.48 12.78 -3.33
C ASP A 98 12.03 12.37 -3.62
N PHE A 99 11.63 12.31 -4.90
CA PHE A 99 10.28 11.90 -5.29
C PHE A 99 9.94 10.47 -4.81
N SER A 100 10.92 9.54 -4.88
CA SER A 100 10.71 8.18 -4.38
C SER A 100 10.46 8.14 -2.89
N PHE A 101 11.19 8.94 -2.11
CA PHE A 101 10.99 9.04 -0.67
C PHE A 101 9.74 9.84 -0.31
N ASP A 102 9.46 10.92 -1.02
CA ASP A 102 8.24 11.71 -0.80
C ASP A 102 7.00 10.87 -1.01
N LEU A 103 6.91 10.14 -2.13
CA LEU A 103 5.70 9.37 -2.41
C LEU A 103 5.64 8.05 -1.64
N ASN A 104 6.75 7.32 -1.46
CA ASN A 104 6.72 6.01 -0.82
C ASN A 104 6.78 6.06 0.71
N VAL A 105 7.31 7.14 1.31
CA VAL A 105 7.58 7.21 2.76
C VAL A 105 6.90 8.42 3.39
N ARG A 106 7.22 9.65 2.90
CA ARG A 106 6.71 10.88 3.47
C ARG A 106 5.18 10.96 3.40
N SER A 107 4.59 10.54 2.28
CA SER A 107 3.12 10.51 2.14
C SER A 107 2.45 9.64 3.21
N MET A 108 3.02 8.45 3.50
CA MET A 108 2.53 7.57 4.58
C MET A 108 2.68 8.22 5.96
N PHE A 109 3.80 8.89 6.20
CA PHE A 109 4.03 9.61 7.45
C PHE A 109 2.99 10.72 7.64
N VAL A 110 2.77 11.57 6.63
CA VAL A 110 1.83 12.70 6.70
C VAL A 110 0.40 12.20 6.91
N MET A 111 -0.04 11.22 6.12
CA MET A 111 -1.38 10.63 6.25
C MET A 111 -1.57 9.99 7.62
N THR A 112 -0.60 9.20 8.07
CA THR A 112 -0.67 8.54 9.38
C THR A 112 -0.67 9.56 10.51
N LYS A 113 0.21 10.58 10.46
CA LYS A 113 0.28 11.64 11.47
C LYS A 113 -1.03 12.40 11.61
N ALA A 114 -1.73 12.65 10.51
CA ALA A 114 -3.02 13.32 10.52
C ALA A 114 -4.14 12.42 11.07
N MET A 115 -4.17 11.13 10.67
CA MET A 115 -5.26 10.21 10.99
C MET A 115 -5.14 9.58 12.39
N LEU A 116 -3.93 9.26 12.83
CA LEU A 116 -3.66 8.50 14.05
C LEU A 116 -4.31 9.07 15.31
N PRO A 117 -4.28 10.41 15.58
CA PRO A 117 -4.95 10.96 16.76
C PRO A 117 -6.45 10.67 16.78
N LYS A 118 -7.11 10.70 15.61
CA LYS A 118 -8.54 10.41 15.49
C LYS A 118 -8.83 8.93 15.71
N MET A 119 -7.98 8.03 15.19
CA MET A 119 -8.07 6.59 15.43
C MET A 119 -7.91 6.26 16.91
N ILE A 120 -6.93 6.85 17.59
CA ILE A 120 -6.71 6.67 19.04
C ILE A 120 -7.92 7.16 19.84
N ALA A 121 -8.44 8.35 19.52
CA ALA A 121 -9.61 8.92 20.21
C ALA A 121 -10.88 8.06 19.98
N ALA A 122 -10.96 7.33 18.87
CA ALA A 122 -12.04 6.39 18.58
C ALA A 122 -11.86 4.99 19.22
N GLY A 123 -10.77 4.77 19.96
CA GLY A 123 -10.52 3.51 20.67
C GLY A 123 -9.54 2.57 20.00
N GLY A 124 -8.91 2.95 18.89
CA GLY A 124 -7.89 2.16 18.20
C GLY A 124 -8.17 1.94 16.73
N GLY A 125 -7.46 1.00 16.12
CA GLY A 125 -7.62 0.67 14.70
C GLY A 125 -6.41 -0.04 14.10
N VAL A 126 -6.41 -0.18 12.77
CA VAL A 126 -5.37 -0.89 12.03
C VAL A 126 -4.78 0.00 10.94
N ILE A 127 -3.46 0.05 10.88
CA ILE A 127 -2.72 0.70 9.79
C ILE A 127 -2.01 -0.38 8.99
N LEU A 128 -2.25 -0.42 7.69
CA LEU A 128 -1.55 -1.27 6.74
C LEU A 128 -0.72 -0.41 5.79
N ASN A 129 0.57 -0.73 5.67
CA ASN A 129 1.49 -0.01 4.80
C ASN A 129 1.90 -0.88 3.61
N MET A 130 1.95 -0.30 2.41
CA MET A 130 2.44 -0.98 1.22
C MET A 130 3.97 -0.92 1.17
N ALA A 131 4.63 -1.98 1.60
CA ALA A 131 6.07 -2.19 1.43
C ALA A 131 6.37 -2.92 0.12
N SER A 132 7.39 -3.75 0.09
CA SER A 132 7.76 -4.64 -1.02
C SER A 132 8.74 -5.69 -0.50
N VAL A 133 8.80 -6.87 -1.15
CA VAL A 133 9.90 -7.81 -0.94
C VAL A 133 11.25 -7.14 -1.22
N LEU A 134 11.29 -6.24 -2.23
CA LEU A 134 12.47 -5.41 -2.48
C LEU A 134 12.57 -4.30 -1.44
N GLY A 135 13.67 -4.27 -0.75
CA GLY A 135 13.96 -3.35 0.35
C GLY A 135 13.63 -3.93 1.73
N ALA A 136 12.51 -4.61 1.92
CA ALA A 136 12.19 -5.24 3.20
C ALA A 136 13.04 -6.49 3.47
N HIS A 137 13.41 -7.23 2.43
CA HIS A 137 14.17 -8.49 2.55
C HIS A 137 15.23 -8.67 1.47
N LYS A 138 14.96 -8.32 0.22
CA LYS A 138 15.78 -8.62 -0.96
C LYS A 138 16.11 -7.36 -1.74
N ALA A 139 17.10 -7.42 -2.62
CA ALA A 139 17.40 -6.38 -3.60
C ALA A 139 17.20 -6.92 -5.03
N ALA A 140 17.10 -6.02 -5.99
CA ALA A 140 17.14 -6.34 -7.41
C ALA A 140 17.92 -5.25 -8.15
N PRO A 141 18.56 -5.57 -9.29
CA PRO A 141 19.25 -4.58 -10.11
C PRO A 141 18.32 -3.42 -10.51
N ASN A 142 18.88 -2.24 -10.61
CA ASN A 142 18.16 -1.02 -11.04
C ASN A 142 16.94 -0.67 -10.16
N ARG A 143 17.07 -0.83 -8.83
CA ARG A 143 15.98 -0.54 -7.86
C ARG A 143 16.47 0.24 -6.63
N LEU A 144 17.54 1.02 -6.76
CA LEU A 144 18.17 1.67 -5.62
C LEU A 144 17.18 2.50 -4.79
N ALA A 145 16.65 3.59 -5.34
CA ALA A 145 15.75 4.49 -4.60
C ALA A 145 14.46 3.79 -4.16
N TYR A 146 13.91 2.94 -5.02
CA TYR A 146 12.72 2.14 -4.68
C TYR A 146 12.99 1.21 -3.49
N ALA A 147 14.04 0.39 -3.55
CA ALA A 147 14.34 -0.57 -2.48
C ALA A 147 14.66 0.16 -1.17
N ALA A 148 15.45 1.25 -1.21
CA ALA A 148 15.75 2.06 -0.05
C ALA A 148 14.47 2.62 0.60
N SER A 149 13.57 3.19 -0.21
CA SER A 149 12.29 3.72 0.30
C SER A 149 11.40 2.63 0.90
N LYS A 150 11.35 1.42 0.31
CA LYS A 150 10.54 0.31 0.83
C LYS A 150 11.15 -0.35 2.07
N ALA A 151 12.47 -0.30 2.25
CA ALA A 151 13.13 -0.63 3.51
C ALA A 151 12.73 0.35 4.62
N ALA A 152 12.67 1.65 4.30
CA ALA A 152 12.20 2.68 5.23
C ALA A 152 10.75 2.44 5.68
N VAL A 153 9.85 2.00 4.79
CA VAL A 153 8.46 1.65 5.13
C VAL A 153 8.42 0.52 6.17
N ALA A 154 9.26 -0.52 6.02
CA ALA A 154 9.30 -1.62 6.98
C ALA A 154 9.84 -1.15 8.36
N GLY A 155 10.81 -0.25 8.39
CA GLY A 155 11.31 0.40 9.62
C GLY A 155 10.23 1.28 10.26
N PHE A 156 9.59 2.14 9.48
CA PHE A 156 8.48 2.99 9.92
C PHE A 156 7.32 2.18 10.53
N THR A 157 6.95 1.06 9.90
CA THR A 157 5.92 0.16 10.40
C THR A 157 6.24 -0.38 11.79
N ARG A 158 7.48 -0.84 12.02
CA ARG A 158 7.90 -1.38 13.33
C ARG A 158 7.93 -0.31 14.42
N ALA A 159 8.47 0.87 14.11
CA ALA A 159 8.53 1.98 15.05
C ALA A 159 7.12 2.44 15.44
N LEU A 160 6.25 2.67 14.45
CA LEU A 160 4.87 3.08 14.72
C LEU A 160 4.09 2.02 15.51
N ALA A 161 4.31 0.75 15.26
CA ALA A 161 3.66 -0.35 15.97
C ALA A 161 4.01 -0.36 17.46
N ILE A 162 5.30 -0.28 17.81
CA ILE A 162 5.74 -0.34 19.21
C ILE A 162 5.31 0.90 20.00
N ASP A 163 5.29 2.08 19.35
CA ASP A 163 4.90 3.32 19.99
C ASP A 163 3.40 3.35 20.35
N HIS A 164 2.54 2.68 19.57
CA HIS A 164 1.08 2.83 19.67
C HIS A 164 0.31 1.54 20.00
N VAL A 165 1.00 0.42 20.26
CA VAL A 165 0.34 -0.87 20.59
C VAL A 165 -0.54 -0.75 21.85
N LYS A 166 -0.14 0.04 22.86
CA LYS A 166 -0.92 0.24 24.09
C LYS A 166 -2.17 1.11 23.87
N GLN A 167 -2.27 1.77 22.72
CA GLN A 167 -3.42 2.58 22.31
C GLN A 167 -4.35 1.80 21.37
N ASN A 168 -4.23 0.47 21.36
CA ASN A 168 -5.02 -0.42 20.50
C ASN A 168 -4.85 -0.14 19.00
N ILE A 169 -3.64 0.29 18.57
CA ILE A 169 -3.28 0.48 17.17
C ILE A 169 -2.38 -0.68 16.74
N ARG A 170 -2.83 -1.45 15.77
CA ARG A 170 -1.98 -2.44 15.08
C ARG A 170 -1.43 -1.84 13.79
N VAL A 171 -0.16 -2.07 13.53
CA VAL A 171 0.49 -1.56 12.31
C VAL A 171 1.29 -2.69 11.69
N ASN A 172 0.99 -3.05 10.45
CA ASN A 172 1.74 -4.05 9.70
C ASN A 172 2.05 -3.51 8.29
N CYS A 173 3.01 -4.12 7.60
CA CYS A 173 3.19 -3.87 6.18
C CYS A 173 3.13 -5.17 5.39
N VAL A 174 2.60 -5.07 4.18
CA VAL A 174 2.63 -6.15 3.21
C VAL A 174 3.78 -5.94 2.24
N CYS A 175 4.46 -7.04 1.90
CA CYS A 175 5.63 -7.07 1.04
C CYS A 175 5.34 -7.97 -0.18
N PRO A 176 4.63 -7.45 -1.21
CA PRO A 176 4.34 -8.24 -2.39
C PRO A 176 5.60 -8.55 -3.21
N GLY A 177 5.57 -9.67 -3.93
CA GLY A 177 6.43 -9.93 -5.08
C GLY A 177 6.01 -9.10 -6.29
N THR A 178 6.16 -9.66 -7.49
CA THR A 178 5.72 -8.98 -8.71
C THR A 178 4.23 -9.24 -8.96
N VAL A 179 3.44 -8.18 -9.01
CA VAL A 179 1.99 -8.21 -9.19
C VAL A 179 1.62 -7.66 -10.57
N ASP A 180 0.75 -8.35 -11.31
CA ASP A 180 0.25 -7.91 -12.61
C ASP A 180 -0.74 -6.74 -12.42
N THR A 181 -0.25 -5.54 -12.65
CA THR A 181 -0.97 -4.29 -12.45
C THR A 181 -0.75 -3.37 -13.65
N PRO A 182 -1.63 -2.36 -13.88
CA PRO A 182 -1.42 -1.38 -14.94
C PRO A 182 -0.03 -0.73 -14.87
N SER A 183 0.44 -0.37 -13.68
CA SER A 183 1.78 0.21 -13.48
C SER A 183 2.92 -0.75 -13.88
N LEU A 184 2.77 -2.07 -13.68
CA LEU A 184 3.73 -3.03 -14.19
C LEU A 184 3.67 -3.11 -15.71
N GLY A 185 2.46 -3.14 -16.28
CA GLY A 185 2.25 -3.14 -17.74
C GLY A 185 2.94 -1.97 -18.42
N ASP A 186 2.80 -0.76 -17.89
CA ASP A 186 3.44 0.43 -18.44
C ASP A 186 4.97 0.36 -18.33
N ARG A 187 5.50 -0.14 -17.22
CA ARG A 187 6.95 -0.37 -17.07
C ARG A 187 7.48 -1.43 -18.04
N ILE A 188 6.73 -2.50 -18.28
CA ILE A 188 7.11 -3.54 -19.26
C ILE A 188 7.15 -2.95 -20.67
N LYS A 189 6.15 -2.16 -21.07
CA LYS A 189 6.10 -1.50 -22.38
C LYS A 189 7.27 -0.55 -22.63
N ALA A 190 7.89 -0.03 -21.57
CA ALA A 190 9.05 0.89 -21.67
C ALA A 190 10.38 0.17 -21.94
N PHE A 191 10.44 -1.16 -21.89
CA PHE A 191 11.64 -1.91 -22.26
C PHE A 191 11.76 -2.07 -23.79
N ALA A 192 12.99 -2.20 -24.27
CA ALA A 192 13.27 -2.44 -25.69
C ALA A 192 12.62 -3.74 -26.21
N ASP A 193 12.56 -4.79 -25.37
CA ASP A 193 11.82 -6.03 -25.62
C ASP A 193 10.82 -6.28 -24.48
N PRO A 194 9.56 -5.85 -24.65
CA PRO A 194 8.51 -6.05 -23.65
C PRO A 194 8.18 -7.52 -23.40
N VAL A 195 8.33 -8.39 -24.40
CA VAL A 195 8.05 -9.83 -24.26
C VAL A 195 9.08 -10.49 -23.35
N GLN A 196 10.36 -10.22 -23.60
CA GLN A 196 11.42 -10.74 -22.73
C GLN A 196 11.34 -10.12 -21.34
N ALA A 197 11.08 -8.82 -21.22
CA ALA A 197 10.90 -8.16 -19.93
C ALA A 197 9.79 -8.82 -19.10
N ARG A 198 8.64 -9.18 -19.71
CA ARG A 198 7.57 -9.89 -18.99
C ARG A 198 8.02 -11.25 -18.50
N LYS A 199 8.77 -12.02 -19.31
CA LYS A 199 9.34 -13.30 -18.88
C LYS A 199 10.30 -13.14 -17.69
N ASP A 200 11.16 -12.11 -17.73
CA ASP A 200 12.10 -11.81 -16.66
C ASP A 200 11.40 -11.42 -15.36
N PHE A 201 10.27 -10.68 -15.45
CA PHE A 201 9.45 -10.38 -14.28
C PHE A 201 8.79 -11.62 -13.69
N ILE A 202 8.30 -12.54 -14.54
CA ILE A 202 7.72 -13.82 -14.12
C ILE A 202 8.78 -14.69 -13.44
N ALA A 203 9.96 -14.80 -14.02
CA ALA A 203 11.06 -15.64 -13.52
C ALA A 203 11.58 -15.25 -12.14
N ARG A 204 11.23 -14.06 -11.64
CA ARG A 204 11.60 -13.63 -10.27
C ARG A 204 10.88 -14.41 -9.18
N GLN A 205 9.71 -14.96 -9.49
CA GLN A 205 8.89 -15.74 -8.57
C GLN A 205 9.07 -17.24 -8.85
N PRO A 206 9.54 -18.05 -7.89
CA PRO A 206 9.61 -19.51 -8.01
C PRO A 206 8.28 -20.18 -8.39
N MET A 207 7.13 -19.57 -8.04
CA MET A 207 5.82 -20.04 -8.47
C MET A 207 5.57 -19.94 -9.98
N GLY A 208 6.47 -19.32 -10.77
CA GLY A 208 6.44 -19.28 -12.22
C GLY A 208 5.36 -18.39 -12.85
N ARG A 209 4.78 -17.47 -12.05
CA ARG A 209 3.76 -16.52 -12.53
C ARG A 209 3.79 -15.21 -11.75
N LEU A 210 3.14 -14.19 -12.29
CA LEU A 210 2.80 -12.98 -11.53
C LEU A 210 1.60 -13.26 -10.63
N ALA A 211 1.54 -12.57 -9.49
CA ALA A 211 0.30 -12.53 -8.71
C ALA A 211 -0.71 -11.58 -9.37
N THR A 212 -2.00 -11.81 -9.15
CA THR A 212 -3.02 -10.80 -9.45
C THR A 212 -3.15 -9.81 -8.28
N ALA A 213 -3.71 -8.63 -8.53
CA ALA A 213 -3.96 -7.67 -7.48
C ALA A 213 -4.99 -8.19 -6.46
N GLU A 214 -5.94 -8.99 -6.91
CA GLU A 214 -6.99 -9.62 -6.11
C GLU A 214 -6.41 -10.67 -5.17
N GLU A 215 -5.46 -11.51 -5.62
CA GLU A 215 -4.77 -12.48 -4.76
C GLU A 215 -4.04 -11.77 -3.59
N ILE A 216 -3.38 -10.65 -3.87
CA ILE A 216 -2.73 -9.87 -2.82
C ILE A 216 -3.76 -9.22 -1.89
N ALA A 217 -4.91 -8.77 -2.43
CA ALA A 217 -5.95 -8.12 -1.65
C ALA A 217 -6.57 -9.03 -0.57
N GLU A 218 -6.58 -10.36 -0.76
CA GLU A 218 -7.02 -11.30 0.28
C GLU A 218 -6.11 -11.22 1.53
N SER A 219 -4.82 -11.03 1.34
CA SER A 219 -3.88 -10.82 2.46
C SER A 219 -4.14 -9.49 3.18
N PHE A 220 -4.55 -8.44 2.44
CA PHE A 220 -4.91 -7.17 3.06
C PHE A 220 -6.12 -7.30 3.96
N VAL A 221 -7.18 -7.98 3.49
CA VAL A 221 -8.38 -8.25 4.29
C VAL A 221 -8.02 -8.97 5.59
N TYR A 222 -7.20 -10.03 5.52
CA TYR A 222 -6.73 -10.73 6.71
C TYR A 222 -5.98 -9.80 7.68
N LEU A 223 -5.03 -9.02 7.18
CA LEU A 223 -4.18 -8.15 8.00
C LEU A 223 -4.95 -6.99 8.67
N VAL A 224 -6.05 -6.53 8.07
CA VAL A 224 -6.86 -5.46 8.65
C VAL A 224 -8.07 -5.96 9.44
N SER A 225 -8.40 -7.26 9.38
CA SER A 225 -9.47 -7.88 10.12
C SER A 225 -9.08 -8.26 11.56
N ASP A 226 -10.07 -8.66 12.35
CA ASP A 226 -9.85 -9.14 13.72
C ASP A 226 -9.18 -10.54 13.76
N GLU A 227 -9.13 -11.27 12.62
CA GLU A 227 -8.43 -12.55 12.49
C GLU A 227 -6.92 -12.41 12.72
N SER A 228 -6.34 -11.23 12.46
CA SER A 228 -4.94 -10.90 12.71
C SER A 228 -4.73 -10.07 13.99
N SER A 229 -5.63 -10.20 14.99
CA SER A 229 -5.61 -9.36 16.20
C SER A 229 -4.33 -9.45 17.04
N PHE A 230 -3.56 -10.54 16.91
CA PHE A 230 -2.27 -10.70 17.61
C PHE A 230 -1.05 -10.36 16.73
N MET A 231 -1.26 -9.66 15.59
CA MET A 231 -0.20 -9.28 14.65
C MET A 231 -0.01 -7.77 14.62
N THR A 232 1.18 -7.31 15.00
CA THR A 232 1.61 -5.91 14.86
C THR A 232 3.12 -5.84 14.65
N GLY A 233 3.60 -4.80 13.95
CA GLY A 233 5.01 -4.58 13.64
C GLY A 233 5.59 -5.53 12.59
N GLN A 234 4.75 -6.31 11.88
CA GLN A 234 5.22 -7.36 10.99
C GLN A 234 5.32 -6.88 9.53
N ALA A 235 6.33 -7.43 8.83
CA ALA A 235 6.44 -7.38 7.38
C ALA A 235 6.00 -8.72 6.80
N ILE A 236 4.87 -8.75 6.10
CA ILE A 236 4.25 -9.98 5.60
C ILE A 236 4.55 -10.14 4.11
N PHE A 237 5.26 -11.22 3.77
CA PHE A 237 5.64 -11.52 2.40
C PHE A 237 4.54 -12.31 1.69
N VAL A 238 4.08 -11.77 0.55
CA VAL A 238 3.10 -12.40 -0.36
C VAL A 238 3.69 -12.31 -1.75
N ASP A 239 4.67 -13.16 -2.05
CA ASP A 239 5.64 -12.89 -3.11
C ASP A 239 5.93 -14.07 -4.05
N GLY A 240 5.15 -15.17 -3.96
CA GLY A 240 5.34 -16.35 -4.80
C GLY A 240 6.70 -17.03 -4.65
N GLY A 241 7.31 -16.89 -3.46
CA GLY A 241 8.63 -17.45 -3.15
C GLY A 241 9.80 -16.56 -3.56
N MET A 242 9.56 -15.32 -3.98
CA MET A 242 10.62 -14.40 -4.44
C MET A 242 11.64 -14.10 -3.33
N SER A 243 11.27 -14.20 -2.05
CA SER A 243 12.16 -13.97 -0.89
C SER A 243 13.02 -15.17 -0.52
N LEU A 244 12.77 -16.35 -1.06
CA LEU A 244 13.52 -17.57 -0.79
C LEU A 244 14.93 -17.56 -1.40
#